data_e6a056a6b4297c6ab3fbf624d8de55d9
#
_entry.id   e6a056a6b4297c6ab3fbf624d8de55d9
#
_cell.length_a   1.000
_cell.length_b   1.000
_cell.length_c   1.000
_cell.angle_alpha   90.00
_cell.angle_beta   90.00
_cell.angle_gamma   90.00
#
_symmetry.space_group_name_H-M   'P 1'
#
loop_
_entity.id
_entity.type
_entity.pdbx_description
1 polymer ?
#
loop_
_entity_poly.entity_id
_entity_poly.type
_entity_poly.pdbx_seq_one_letter_code
_entity_poly.pdbx_strand_id
1 'polypeptide(L)'
;MKVEEVSSPTIGYRFPAEWEPHAATWLAWPHRRATFLGDFDEVPLAFVKLVRRLARYEPVRVIGSENVLRHASPLLESVCQVDLIEIPTDDSWLRDTGPVFLKSKSVPQELVVANFGFNAWGGKYPSWDADAAVAEKIAGHLGLNVVEAEMVLEGGAIETDGEGTLLVNHRCIDDPQRNPKYSREELTAV
;
A
#
# COMPACT_ATOMS: atom_id res chain seq x y z
N MET A 1 -32.86 -20.47 -10.69
CA MET A 1 -31.39 -20.57 -10.57
C MET A 1 -31.07 -19.93 -9.24
N LYS A 2 -30.66 -20.72 -8.22
CA LYS A 2 -30.20 -20.16 -6.94
C LYS A 2 -28.84 -19.55 -7.21
N VAL A 3 -28.71 -18.24 -6.99
CA VAL A 3 -27.41 -17.58 -6.88
C VAL A 3 -26.82 -18.17 -5.58
N GLU A 4 -25.77 -18.99 -5.69
CA GLU A 4 -24.97 -19.34 -4.54
C GLU A 4 -24.36 -18.03 -4.03
N GLU A 5 -24.68 -17.66 -2.79
CA GLU A 5 -23.96 -16.59 -2.10
C GLU A 5 -22.50 -17.02 -1.99
N VAL A 6 -21.66 -16.46 -2.84
CA VAL A 6 -20.22 -16.57 -2.67
C VAL A 6 -19.91 -15.80 -1.40
N SER A 7 -19.58 -16.51 -0.33
CA SER A 7 -19.15 -15.87 0.90
C SER A 7 -17.78 -15.24 0.65
N SER A 8 -17.75 -13.94 0.40
CA SER A 8 -16.50 -13.19 0.33
C SER A 8 -15.76 -13.31 1.65
N PRO A 9 -14.45 -13.63 1.67
CA PRO A 9 -13.66 -13.72 2.89
C PRO A 9 -13.59 -12.37 3.66
N THR A 10 -14.05 -11.28 3.05
CA THR A 10 -14.12 -9.94 3.66
C THR A 10 -15.50 -9.61 4.25
N ILE A 11 -16.47 -10.51 4.19
CA ILE A 11 -17.77 -10.32 4.90
C ILE A 11 -17.49 -10.10 6.39
N GLY A 12 -18.00 -8.98 6.93
CA GLY A 12 -17.75 -8.60 8.33
C GLY A 12 -16.61 -7.61 8.53
N TYR A 13 -15.93 -7.23 7.48
CA TYR A 13 -14.90 -6.17 7.48
C TYR A 13 -15.39 -4.91 6.77
N ARG A 14 -14.70 -3.81 6.98
CA ARG A 14 -14.86 -2.57 6.24
C ARG A 14 -13.51 -1.97 5.91
N PHE A 15 -13.42 -1.24 4.83
CA PHE A 15 -12.29 -0.41 4.49
C PHE A 15 -12.43 0.94 5.23
N PRO A 16 -11.58 1.28 6.21
CA PRO A 16 -11.69 2.52 6.97
C PRO A 16 -11.34 3.73 6.12
N ALA A 17 -11.94 4.87 6.42
CA ALA A 17 -11.60 6.12 5.79
C ALA A 17 -10.19 6.60 6.19
N GLU A 18 -9.50 7.31 5.29
CA GLU A 18 -8.13 7.80 5.54
C GLU A 18 -8.03 8.83 6.67
N TRP A 19 -9.10 9.48 7.04
CA TRP A 19 -9.15 10.43 8.16
C TRP A 19 -9.48 9.78 9.52
N GLU A 20 -9.65 8.46 9.58
CA GLU A 20 -9.75 7.75 10.87
C GLU A 20 -8.39 7.75 11.58
N PRO A 21 -8.37 7.60 12.92
CA PRO A 21 -7.11 7.56 13.66
C PRO A 21 -6.16 6.47 13.14
N HIS A 22 -4.93 6.86 12.84
CA HIS A 22 -3.86 5.98 12.38
C HIS A 22 -3.02 5.45 13.54
N ALA A 23 -2.52 4.23 13.40
CA ALA A 23 -1.50 3.68 14.28
C ALA A 23 -0.09 4.14 13.85
N ALA A 24 0.12 4.34 12.56
CA ALA A 24 1.35 4.87 11.97
C ALA A 24 1.12 5.19 10.48
N THR A 25 1.93 6.11 9.94
CA THR A 25 2.07 6.30 8.48
C THR A 25 3.27 5.50 7.97
N TRP A 26 3.07 4.78 6.87
CA TRP A 26 4.11 4.02 6.19
C TRP A 26 4.64 4.77 4.98
N LEU A 27 5.96 4.75 4.78
CA LEU A 27 6.65 5.35 3.64
C LEU A 27 7.72 4.40 3.11
N ALA A 28 7.87 4.29 1.79
CA ALA A 28 9.03 3.65 1.18
C ALA A 28 10.11 4.70 0.90
N TRP A 29 11.35 4.45 1.35
CA TRP A 29 12.45 5.41 1.15
C TRP A 29 12.82 5.53 -0.33
N PRO A 30 12.91 6.74 -0.88
CA PRO A 30 13.26 6.95 -2.29
C PRO A 30 14.71 6.54 -2.56
N HIS A 31 14.90 5.69 -3.57
CA HIS A 31 16.23 5.17 -3.92
C HIS A 31 16.45 4.99 -5.42
N ARG A 32 15.37 4.87 -6.21
CA ARG A 32 15.45 4.70 -7.66
C ARG A 32 15.60 6.04 -8.37
N ARG A 33 16.84 6.41 -8.70
CA ARG A 33 17.15 7.72 -9.32
C ARG A 33 16.37 7.98 -10.61
N ALA A 34 16.11 6.94 -11.41
CA ALA A 34 15.44 7.06 -12.70
C ALA A 34 13.94 7.46 -12.60
N THR A 35 13.35 7.31 -11.43
CA THR A 35 11.93 7.67 -11.18
C THR A 35 11.73 9.17 -11.03
N PHE A 36 12.74 9.86 -10.49
CA PHE A 36 12.64 11.28 -10.19
C PHE A 36 13.33 12.12 -11.27
N LEU A 37 12.57 13.04 -11.85
CA LEU A 37 13.09 14.01 -12.80
C LEU A 37 13.91 15.09 -12.06
N GLY A 38 15.04 15.46 -12.61
CA GLY A 38 15.92 16.49 -12.04
C GLY A 38 16.99 15.95 -11.11
N ASP A 39 17.34 16.73 -10.08
CA ASP A 39 18.38 16.36 -9.12
C ASP A 39 17.85 15.43 -8.05
N PHE A 40 18.20 14.14 -8.14
CA PHE A 40 17.79 13.15 -7.16
C PHE A 40 18.34 13.42 -5.76
N ASP A 41 19.47 14.11 -5.63
CA ASP A 41 20.10 14.32 -4.31
C ASP A 41 19.25 15.21 -3.39
N GLU A 42 18.33 16.00 -3.96
CA GLU A 42 17.32 16.77 -3.21
C GLU A 42 16.13 15.90 -2.72
N VAL A 43 15.89 14.75 -3.34
CA VAL A 43 14.71 13.91 -3.03
C VAL A 43 14.78 13.34 -1.61
N PRO A 44 15.87 12.71 -1.13
CA PRO A 44 15.98 12.26 0.25
C PRO A 44 15.83 13.40 1.26
N LEU A 45 16.31 14.59 0.95
CA LEU A 45 16.18 15.77 1.82
C LEU A 45 14.71 16.24 1.93
N ALA A 46 13.97 16.17 0.83
CA ALA A 46 12.51 16.42 0.85
C ALA A 46 11.77 15.37 1.68
N PHE A 47 12.15 14.09 1.55
CA PHE A 47 11.57 13.01 2.36
C PHE A 47 11.86 13.19 3.84
N VAL A 48 13.07 13.60 4.23
CA VAL A 48 13.38 13.94 5.63
C VAL A 48 12.42 15.01 6.17
N LYS A 49 12.15 16.06 5.38
CA LYS A 49 11.20 17.11 5.78
C LYS A 49 9.78 16.55 5.95
N LEU A 50 9.34 15.67 5.03
CA LEU A 50 8.05 14.98 5.11
C LEU A 50 7.96 14.12 6.37
N VAL A 51 8.94 13.22 6.60
CA VAL A 51 8.99 12.35 7.78
C VAL A 51 8.98 13.18 9.07
N ARG A 52 9.80 14.22 9.17
CA ARG A 52 9.81 15.13 10.32
C ARG A 52 8.47 15.81 10.56
N ARG A 53 7.73 16.11 9.51
CA ARG A 53 6.42 16.75 9.64
C ARG A 53 5.37 15.75 10.14
N LEU A 54 5.32 14.55 9.56
CA LEU A 54 4.40 13.48 9.95
C LEU A 54 4.66 13.00 11.37
N ALA A 55 5.92 12.79 11.75
CA ALA A 55 6.34 12.30 13.07
C ALA A 55 5.96 13.24 14.23
N ARG A 56 5.44 14.45 13.96
CA ARG A 56 4.87 15.35 14.97
C ARG A 56 3.44 14.97 15.36
N TYR A 57 2.78 14.14 14.56
CA TYR A 57 1.38 13.82 14.73
C TYR A 57 1.16 12.33 14.97
N GLU A 58 1.97 11.47 14.34
CA GLU A 58 1.85 10.03 14.45
C GLU A 58 3.20 9.33 14.19
N PRO A 59 3.37 8.06 14.63
CA PRO A 59 4.55 7.27 14.28
C PRO A 59 4.70 7.11 12.77
N VAL A 60 5.95 7.14 12.28
CA VAL A 60 6.27 6.94 10.87
C VAL A 60 7.12 5.68 10.72
N ARG A 61 6.73 4.80 9.84
CA ARG A 61 7.45 3.58 9.50
C ARG A 61 8.01 3.70 8.09
N VAL A 62 9.33 3.67 8.01
CA VAL A 62 10.06 3.82 6.73
C VAL A 62 10.61 2.47 6.32
N ILE A 63 10.24 2.01 5.13
CA ILE A 63 10.68 0.74 4.57
C ILE A 63 11.73 0.93 3.47
N GLY A 64 12.54 -0.10 3.26
CA GLY A 64 13.55 -0.22 2.22
C GLY A 64 14.39 -1.47 2.43
N SER A 65 15.26 -1.81 1.48
CA SER A 65 16.29 -2.82 1.71
C SER A 65 17.30 -2.34 2.75
N GLU A 66 18.05 -3.26 3.36
CA GLU A 66 19.12 -2.94 4.31
C GLU A 66 20.04 -1.82 3.79
N ASN A 67 20.46 -1.92 2.51
CA ASN A 67 21.33 -0.94 1.89
C ASN A 67 20.66 0.44 1.76
N VAL A 68 19.38 0.48 1.39
CA VAL A 68 18.59 1.72 1.28
C VAL A 68 18.42 2.35 2.67
N LEU A 69 18.08 1.57 3.68
CA LEU A 69 17.90 2.06 5.04
C LEU A 69 19.21 2.53 5.69
N ARG A 70 20.35 1.95 5.32
CA ARG A 70 21.66 2.43 5.77
C ARG A 70 21.94 3.87 5.32
N HIS A 71 21.40 4.29 4.17
CA HIS A 71 21.49 5.69 3.72
C HIS A 71 20.44 6.59 4.38
N ALA A 72 19.24 6.06 4.69
CA ALA A 72 18.18 6.80 5.35
C ALA A 72 18.48 7.09 6.84
N SER A 73 19.08 6.12 7.53
CA SER A 73 19.29 6.13 8.98
C SER A 73 19.97 7.41 9.50
N PRO A 74 21.14 7.85 8.98
CA PRO A 74 21.79 9.04 9.49
C PRO A 74 20.98 10.33 9.26
N LEU A 75 20.13 10.36 8.21
CA LEU A 75 19.29 11.51 7.89
C LEU A 75 18.07 11.62 8.82
N LEU A 76 17.65 10.50 9.39
CA LEU A 76 16.46 10.39 10.25
C LEU A 76 16.80 10.22 11.74
N GLU A 77 18.08 10.07 12.11
CA GLU A 77 18.52 9.81 13.49
C GLU A 77 17.98 10.80 14.53
N SER A 78 17.81 12.06 14.15
CA SER A 78 17.29 13.11 15.03
C SER A 78 15.77 13.22 15.05
N VAL A 79 15.05 12.34 14.34
CA VAL A 79 13.58 12.37 14.25
C VAL A 79 12.99 11.32 15.18
N CYS A 80 12.24 11.78 16.18
CA CYS A 80 11.53 10.88 17.09
C CYS A 80 10.36 10.17 16.37
N GLN A 81 9.94 9.00 16.90
CA GLN A 81 8.79 8.24 16.42
C GLN A 81 8.95 7.74 14.97
N VAL A 82 10.17 7.40 14.56
CA VAL A 82 10.47 6.81 13.26
C VAL A 82 11.06 5.42 13.44
N ASP A 83 10.43 4.44 12.83
CA ASP A 83 10.92 3.07 12.75
C ASP A 83 11.47 2.81 11.34
N LEU A 84 12.67 2.25 11.23
CA LEU A 84 13.25 1.77 9.99
C LEU A 84 13.05 0.26 9.91
N ILE A 85 12.31 -0.21 8.91
CA ILE A 85 11.90 -1.61 8.79
C ILE A 85 12.42 -2.17 7.48
N GLU A 86 13.15 -3.27 7.56
CA GLU A 86 13.72 -3.92 6.37
C GLU A 86 12.65 -4.67 5.58
N ILE A 87 12.07 -3.97 4.62
CA ILE A 87 11.18 -4.51 3.59
C ILE A 87 11.64 -3.91 2.26
N PRO A 88 12.33 -4.69 1.39
CA PRO A 88 12.79 -4.22 0.10
C PRO A 88 11.65 -3.77 -0.81
N THR A 89 11.91 -2.71 -1.58
CA THR A 89 11.03 -2.18 -2.62
C THR A 89 11.83 -1.97 -3.91
N ASP A 90 11.15 -2.00 -5.06
CA ASP A 90 11.75 -1.59 -6.34
C ASP A 90 11.71 -0.07 -6.50
N ASP A 91 10.68 0.59 -5.92
CA ASP A 91 10.51 2.05 -5.94
C ASP A 91 9.81 2.54 -4.66
N SER A 92 9.42 3.81 -4.62
CA SER A 92 8.87 4.49 -3.43
C SER A 92 7.34 4.71 -3.47
N TRP A 93 6.62 4.03 -4.35
CA TRP A 93 5.19 4.24 -4.60
C TRP A 93 4.28 3.43 -3.67
N LEU A 94 4.47 3.59 -2.37
CA LEU A 94 3.78 2.79 -1.35
C LEU A 94 2.26 3.03 -1.31
N ARG A 95 1.76 4.14 -1.85
CA ARG A 95 0.32 4.35 -2.05
C ARG A 95 -0.28 3.27 -2.94
N ASP A 96 0.47 2.78 -3.94
CA ASP A 96 -0.01 1.82 -4.92
C ASP A 96 0.34 0.38 -4.57
N THR A 97 1.44 0.16 -3.83
CA THR A 97 1.99 -1.16 -3.50
C THR A 97 1.74 -1.57 -2.05
N GLY A 98 1.26 -0.65 -1.23
CA GLY A 98 1.00 -0.89 0.19
C GLY A 98 -0.27 -1.70 0.44
N PRO A 99 -0.39 -2.26 1.66
CA PRO A 99 -1.55 -3.05 2.06
C PRO A 99 -2.82 -2.22 2.14
N VAL A 100 -3.94 -2.79 1.73
CA VAL A 100 -5.27 -2.28 2.04
C VAL A 100 -5.72 -2.88 3.36
N PHE A 101 -5.73 -2.09 4.41
CA PHE A 101 -6.16 -2.53 5.73
C PHE A 101 -7.68 -2.53 5.84
N LEU A 102 -8.23 -3.66 6.30
CA LEU A 102 -9.65 -3.80 6.58
C LEU A 102 -9.86 -4.00 8.08
N LYS A 103 -10.85 -3.31 8.64
CA LYS A 103 -11.23 -3.39 10.06
C LYS A 103 -12.44 -4.28 10.24
N SER A 104 -12.42 -5.19 11.23
CA SER A 104 -13.59 -5.97 11.60
C SER A 104 -14.72 -5.06 12.10
N LYS A 105 -15.95 -5.35 11.65
CA LYS A 105 -17.18 -4.67 12.10
C LYS A 105 -17.65 -5.16 13.48
N SER A 106 -17.23 -6.36 13.87
CA SER A 106 -17.71 -7.05 15.07
C SER A 106 -16.67 -7.19 16.17
N VAL A 107 -15.38 -7.25 15.80
CA VAL A 107 -14.28 -7.42 16.76
C VAL A 107 -13.43 -6.16 16.77
N PRO A 108 -13.50 -5.33 17.84
CA PRO A 108 -12.66 -4.15 17.95
C PRO A 108 -11.18 -4.51 17.84
N GLN A 109 -10.42 -3.69 17.12
CA GLN A 109 -8.96 -3.82 16.90
C GLN A 109 -8.53 -5.00 16.00
N GLU A 110 -9.44 -5.85 15.56
CA GLU A 110 -9.10 -6.87 14.57
C GLU A 110 -8.94 -6.23 13.18
N LEU A 111 -7.77 -6.48 12.57
CA LEU A 111 -7.42 -6.04 11.23
C LEU A 111 -7.04 -7.24 10.38
N VAL A 112 -7.35 -7.15 9.11
CA VAL A 112 -6.79 -8.01 8.06
C VAL A 112 -6.25 -7.14 6.93
N VAL A 113 -5.39 -7.70 6.10
CA VAL A 113 -4.88 -7.05 4.90
C VAL A 113 -5.54 -7.67 3.67
N ALA A 114 -6.21 -6.87 2.86
CA ALA A 114 -6.53 -7.26 1.49
C ALA A 114 -5.30 -7.01 0.63
N ASN A 115 -4.74 -8.08 0.07
CA ASN A 115 -3.57 -8.04 -0.79
C ASN A 115 -4.00 -8.14 -2.25
N PHE A 116 -3.82 -7.05 -2.98
CA PHE A 116 -4.07 -6.98 -4.41
C PHE A 116 -2.77 -7.17 -5.20
N GLY A 117 -2.88 -7.74 -6.39
CA GLY A 117 -1.73 -7.83 -7.28
C GLY A 117 -1.23 -6.45 -7.70
N PHE A 118 0.09 -6.34 -7.90
CA PHE A 118 0.74 -5.16 -8.47
C PHE A 118 1.63 -5.58 -9.64
N ASN A 119 1.52 -4.89 -10.77
CA ASN A 119 2.28 -5.17 -11.99
C ASN A 119 2.87 -3.91 -12.64
N ALA A 120 3.28 -2.95 -11.83
CA ALA A 120 3.87 -1.68 -12.26
C ALA A 120 3.03 -0.95 -13.30
N TRP A 121 1.74 -0.76 -12.98
CA TRP A 121 0.76 -0.04 -13.80
C TRP A 121 0.59 -0.61 -15.21
N GLY A 122 0.56 -1.94 -15.32
CA GLY A 122 0.47 -2.65 -16.60
C GLY A 122 1.85 -2.88 -17.27
N GLY A 123 2.87 -3.19 -16.48
CA GLY A 123 4.21 -3.55 -16.98
C GLY A 123 5.07 -2.39 -17.46
N LYS A 124 4.76 -1.15 -17.05
CA LYS A 124 5.48 0.05 -17.52
C LYS A 124 6.88 0.20 -16.96
N TYR A 125 7.13 -0.32 -15.76
CA TYR A 125 8.39 -0.12 -15.03
C TYR A 125 8.92 -1.44 -14.46
N PRO A 126 9.63 -2.26 -15.26
CA PRO A 126 10.29 -3.46 -14.76
C PRO A 126 11.53 -3.08 -13.91
N SER A 127 11.92 -3.83 -12.87
CA SER A 127 11.17 -4.91 -12.23
C SER A 127 10.20 -4.36 -11.19
N TRP A 128 9.30 -5.19 -10.67
CA TRP A 128 8.35 -4.81 -9.61
C TRP A 128 8.08 -5.94 -8.61
N ASP A 129 8.92 -6.97 -8.61
CA ASP A 129 8.71 -8.15 -7.76
C ASP A 129 8.79 -7.81 -6.27
N ALA A 130 9.69 -6.88 -5.91
CA ALA A 130 9.81 -6.42 -4.53
C ALA A 130 8.60 -5.58 -4.12
N ASP A 131 8.13 -4.70 -5.00
CA ASP A 131 6.96 -3.85 -4.78
C ASP A 131 5.67 -4.68 -4.67
N ALA A 132 5.50 -5.71 -5.52
CA ALA A 132 4.35 -6.62 -5.46
C ALA A 132 4.27 -7.43 -4.16
N ALA A 133 5.40 -7.63 -3.47
CA ALA A 133 5.46 -8.36 -2.21
C ALA A 133 5.31 -7.46 -0.96
N VAL A 134 5.21 -6.15 -1.11
CA VAL A 134 5.24 -5.19 0.01
C VAL A 134 4.05 -5.40 0.96
N ALA A 135 2.84 -5.52 0.44
CA ALA A 135 1.64 -5.66 1.25
C ALA A 135 1.69 -6.91 2.15
N GLU A 136 2.10 -8.06 1.59
CA GLU A 136 2.26 -9.30 2.35
C GLU A 136 3.37 -9.18 3.42
N LYS A 137 4.50 -8.56 3.08
CA LYS A 137 5.61 -8.37 4.03
C LYS A 137 5.25 -7.42 5.18
N ILE A 138 4.49 -6.35 4.90
CA ILE A 138 3.96 -5.47 5.95
C ILE A 138 2.98 -6.23 6.84
N ALA A 139 2.06 -7.02 6.26
CA ALA A 139 1.14 -7.85 7.01
C ALA A 139 1.89 -8.83 7.93
N GLY A 140 2.91 -9.54 7.40
CA GLY A 140 3.76 -10.43 8.18
C GLY A 140 4.50 -9.73 9.31
N HIS A 141 5.05 -8.54 9.07
CA HIS A 141 5.69 -7.72 10.10
C HIS A 141 4.73 -7.33 11.23
N LEU A 142 3.47 -7.09 10.90
CA LEU A 142 2.42 -6.72 11.86
C LEU A 142 1.71 -7.93 12.49
N GLY A 143 1.99 -9.16 12.03
CA GLY A 143 1.29 -10.36 12.47
C GLY A 143 -0.17 -10.42 12.06
N LEU A 144 -0.53 -9.80 10.94
CA LEU A 144 -1.89 -9.74 10.42
C LEU A 144 -2.17 -10.85 9.40
N ASN A 145 -3.42 -11.30 9.37
CA ASN A 145 -3.89 -12.21 8.33
C ASN A 145 -4.02 -11.46 6.99
N VAL A 146 -3.75 -12.19 5.91
CA VAL A 146 -3.86 -11.69 4.54
C VAL A 146 -5.03 -12.37 3.85
N VAL A 147 -5.81 -11.59 3.13
CA VAL A 147 -6.85 -12.05 2.20
C VAL A 147 -6.37 -11.68 0.79
N GLU A 148 -6.09 -12.70 0.00
CA GLU A 148 -5.64 -12.51 -1.38
C GLU A 148 -6.80 -12.14 -2.30
N ALA A 149 -6.59 -11.10 -3.09
CA ALA A 149 -7.47 -10.73 -4.19
C ALA A 149 -6.80 -11.07 -5.52
N GLU A 150 -7.51 -11.82 -6.37
CA GLU A 150 -6.93 -12.32 -7.63
C GLU A 150 -6.78 -11.25 -8.73
N MET A 151 -7.05 -9.98 -8.42
CA MET A 151 -6.96 -8.88 -9.38
C MET A 151 -5.80 -7.94 -9.05
N VAL A 152 -5.33 -7.23 -10.08
CA VAL A 152 -4.40 -6.10 -9.93
C VAL A 152 -5.18 -4.84 -9.58
N LEU A 153 -4.83 -4.22 -8.46
CA LEU A 153 -5.42 -2.97 -8.02
C LEU A 153 -4.39 -2.13 -7.24
N GLU A 154 -4.11 -0.97 -7.75
CA GLU A 154 -3.30 0.01 -7.03
C GLU A 154 -4.15 0.75 -5.99
N GLY A 155 -3.65 0.94 -4.77
CA GLY A 155 -4.32 1.72 -3.73
C GLY A 155 -4.61 3.16 -4.15
N GLY A 156 -3.81 3.72 -5.07
CA GLY A 156 -4.05 5.04 -5.67
C GLY A 156 -5.26 5.10 -6.62
N ALA A 157 -5.84 3.95 -7.00
CA ALA A 157 -7.02 3.87 -7.85
C ALA A 157 -8.34 3.83 -7.06
N ILE A 158 -8.28 3.74 -5.73
CA ILE A 158 -9.46 3.63 -4.86
C ILE A 158 -9.45 4.68 -3.75
N GLU A 159 -10.63 5.05 -3.29
CA GLU A 159 -10.85 5.92 -2.14
C GLU A 159 -12.15 5.51 -1.43
N THR A 160 -12.24 5.68 -0.11
CA THR A 160 -13.39 5.26 0.69
C THR A 160 -13.81 6.29 1.71
N ASP A 161 -15.11 6.34 2.02
CA ASP A 161 -15.66 7.11 3.14
C ASP A 161 -15.63 6.33 4.48
N GLY A 162 -15.26 5.05 4.45
CA GLY A 162 -15.27 4.17 5.62
C GLY A 162 -16.66 3.64 6.01
N GLU A 163 -17.71 4.05 5.32
CA GLU A 163 -19.11 3.74 5.61
C GLU A 163 -19.77 2.86 4.54
N GLY A 164 -19.00 2.39 3.56
CA GLY A 164 -19.44 1.47 2.52
C GLY A 164 -19.47 2.07 1.11
N THR A 165 -19.08 3.35 0.94
CA THR A 165 -18.89 3.93 -0.38
C THR A 165 -17.44 3.76 -0.81
N LEU A 166 -17.23 3.27 -2.02
CA LEU A 166 -15.92 3.16 -2.67
C LEU A 166 -15.92 3.95 -3.97
N LEU A 167 -15.03 4.94 -4.06
CA LEU A 167 -14.72 5.62 -5.30
C LEU A 167 -13.59 4.87 -6.00
N VAL A 168 -13.78 4.58 -7.28
CA VAL A 168 -12.85 3.76 -8.05
C VAL A 168 -12.51 4.43 -9.37
N ASN A 169 -11.22 4.47 -9.71
CA ASN A 169 -10.80 4.82 -11.06
C ASN A 169 -10.97 3.62 -11.99
N HIS A 170 -12.13 3.52 -12.65
CA HIS A 170 -12.45 2.40 -13.51
C HIS A 170 -11.44 2.16 -14.65
N ARG A 171 -10.76 3.23 -15.15
CA ARG A 171 -9.74 3.07 -16.19
C ARG A 171 -8.50 2.32 -15.71
N CYS A 172 -8.23 2.32 -14.41
CA CYS A 172 -7.15 1.51 -13.84
C CYS A 172 -7.57 0.05 -13.72
N ILE A 173 -8.81 -0.21 -13.31
CA ILE A 173 -9.33 -1.57 -13.11
C ILE A 173 -9.62 -2.25 -14.45
N ASP A 174 -10.28 -1.54 -15.37
CA ASP A 174 -10.66 -2.07 -16.69
C ASP A 174 -9.47 -2.17 -17.69
N ASP A 175 -8.25 -1.80 -17.26
CA ASP A 175 -7.08 -1.83 -18.13
C ASP A 175 -6.67 -3.28 -18.45
N PRO A 176 -6.69 -3.70 -19.72
CA PRO A 176 -6.32 -5.06 -20.09
C PRO A 176 -4.84 -5.40 -19.87
N GLN A 177 -3.97 -4.41 -19.61
CA GLN A 177 -2.59 -4.64 -19.20
C GLN A 177 -2.48 -4.96 -17.70
N ARG A 178 -3.48 -4.57 -16.91
CA ARG A 178 -3.58 -4.93 -15.50
C ARG A 178 -4.36 -6.20 -15.28
N ASN A 179 -5.60 -6.26 -15.80
CA ASN A 179 -6.55 -7.32 -15.55
C ASN A 179 -7.06 -8.01 -16.84
N PRO A 180 -6.16 -8.64 -17.64
CA PRO A 180 -6.54 -9.18 -18.96
C PRO A 180 -7.51 -10.35 -18.91
N LYS A 181 -7.69 -10.97 -17.73
CA LYS A 181 -8.51 -12.18 -17.56
C LYS A 181 -9.95 -11.88 -17.14
N TYR A 182 -10.24 -10.63 -16.77
CA TYR A 182 -11.52 -10.26 -16.16
C TYR A 182 -12.33 -9.34 -17.07
N SER A 183 -13.63 -9.58 -17.14
CA SER A 183 -14.59 -8.61 -17.65
C SER A 183 -14.84 -7.51 -16.61
N ARG A 184 -15.42 -6.41 -17.06
CA ARG A 184 -15.77 -5.30 -16.16
C ARG A 184 -16.78 -5.74 -15.09
N GLU A 185 -17.73 -6.59 -15.46
CA GLU A 185 -18.74 -7.13 -14.55
C GLU A 185 -18.11 -7.97 -13.44
N GLU A 186 -17.10 -8.80 -13.78
CA GLU A 186 -16.35 -9.59 -12.80
C GLU A 186 -15.55 -8.72 -11.87
N LEU A 187 -14.86 -7.68 -12.38
CA LEU A 187 -14.08 -6.74 -11.57
C LEU A 187 -14.92 -5.87 -10.62
N THR A 188 -16.20 -5.68 -10.90
CA THR A 188 -17.11 -4.94 -10.05
C THR A 188 -17.85 -5.81 -9.03
N ALA A 189 -17.70 -7.12 -9.11
CA ALA A 189 -18.30 -8.10 -8.19
C ALA A 189 -17.35 -8.54 -7.06
N VAL A 190 -16.08 -8.15 -7.14
CA VAL A 190 -15.05 -8.39 -6.11
C VAL A 190 -15.15 -7.32 -5.04
#